data_5a3bc7dcf57484346dbe7381eb03ff86
#
_entry.id   5a3bc7dcf57484346dbe7381eb03ff86
#
_cell.length_a   1.000
_cell.length_b   1.000
_cell.length_c   1.000
_cell.angle_alpha   90.00
_cell.angle_beta   90.00
_cell.angle_gamma   90.00
#
_symmetry.space_group_name_H-M   'P 1'
#
loop_
_entity.id
_entity.type
_entity.pdbx_description
1 polymer ?
#
loop_
_entity_poly.entity_id
_entity_poly.type
_entity_poly.pdbx_seq_one_letter_code
_entity_poly.pdbx_strand_id
1 'polypeptide(L)'
;MDLLPLGSIVVLRDGYKKLIIIGRKILVGRGEELSDYLGCLYPEGYLGEEYCYVFNNSDIDQIIFKGFEDLEEKAFIKAINDIE
;
A
#
# COMPACT_ATOMS: atom_id res chain seq x y z
N MET A 1 9.79 0.56 9.54
CA MET A 1 8.63 -0.34 9.53
C MET A 1 8.51 -1.02 8.18
N ASP A 2 8.31 -2.31 8.20
CA ASP A 2 8.20 -3.07 6.96
C ASP A 2 6.92 -2.77 6.22
N LEU A 3 7.01 -2.83 4.90
CA LEU A 3 5.85 -2.62 4.06
C LEU A 3 4.96 -3.86 4.08
N LEU A 4 3.65 -3.63 4.06
CA LEU A 4 2.69 -4.72 3.96
C LEU A 4 2.73 -5.33 2.56
N PRO A 5 2.45 -6.64 2.45
CA PRO A 5 2.41 -7.29 1.13
C PRO A 5 1.27 -6.77 0.26
N LEU A 6 1.41 -6.94 -1.04
CA LEU A 6 0.31 -6.68 -1.97
C LEU A 6 -0.90 -7.53 -1.58
N GLY A 7 -2.08 -6.98 -1.74
CA GLY A 7 -3.32 -7.66 -1.39
C GLY A 7 -3.72 -7.49 0.05
N SER A 8 -2.92 -6.81 0.86
CA SER A 8 -3.31 -6.49 2.23
C SER A 8 -4.49 -5.54 2.21
N ILE A 9 -5.40 -5.70 3.17
CA ILE A 9 -6.60 -4.88 3.28
C ILE A 9 -6.53 -4.09 4.57
N VAL A 10 -6.68 -2.78 4.47
CA VAL A 10 -6.51 -1.87 5.59
C VAL A 10 -7.64 -0.86 5.67
N VAL A 11 -7.74 -0.21 6.83
CA VAL A 11 -8.62 0.95 7.02
C VAL A 11 -7.74 2.08 7.51
N LEU A 12 -7.87 3.24 6.89
CA LEU A 12 -7.06 4.41 7.27
C LEU A 12 -7.69 5.16 8.43
N ARG A 13 -6.88 5.97 9.11
CA ARG A 13 -7.37 6.83 10.19
C ARG A 13 -8.41 7.77 9.64
N ASP A 14 -9.45 8.00 10.41
CA ASP A 14 -10.56 8.88 10.05
C ASP A 14 -11.39 8.37 8.87
N GLY A 15 -11.09 7.15 8.40
CA GLY A 15 -11.85 6.52 7.33
C GLY A 15 -12.58 5.29 7.84
N TYR A 16 -13.46 4.77 7.04
CA TYR A 16 -14.13 3.51 7.34
C TYR A 16 -14.16 2.57 6.14
N LYS A 17 -13.76 3.08 4.98
CA LYS A 17 -13.74 2.27 3.77
C LYS A 17 -12.48 1.41 3.73
N LYS A 18 -12.65 0.13 3.46
CA LYS A 18 -11.51 -0.76 3.30
C LYS A 18 -10.79 -0.46 1.99
N LEU A 19 -9.47 -0.51 2.05
CA LEU A 19 -8.62 -0.34 0.86
C LEU A 19 -7.75 -1.57 0.70
N ILE A 20 -7.55 -2.00 -0.55
CA ILE A 20 -6.64 -3.11 -0.84
C ILE A 20 -5.37 -2.54 -1.46
N ILE A 21 -4.23 -2.97 -0.94
CA ILE A 21 -2.93 -2.48 -1.38
C ILE A 21 -2.54 -3.14 -2.70
N ILE A 22 -2.27 -2.33 -3.73
CA ILE A 22 -1.89 -2.81 -5.05
C ILE A 22 -0.52 -2.32 -5.48
N GLY A 23 0.13 -1.45 -4.71
CA GLY A 23 1.48 -0.98 -5.03
C GLY A 23 2.18 -0.50 -3.79
N ARG A 24 3.51 -0.44 -3.87
CA ARG A 24 4.36 0.01 -2.77
C ARG A 24 5.42 0.96 -3.29
N LYS A 25 5.84 1.89 -2.43
CA LYS A 25 6.85 2.90 -2.74
C LYS A 25 6.50 3.66 -4.01
N ILE A 26 5.32 4.24 -3.99
CA ILE A 26 4.75 4.91 -5.14
C ILE A 26 5.28 6.35 -5.23
N LEU A 27 5.77 6.70 -6.40
CA LEU A 27 6.23 8.04 -6.66
C LEU A 27 5.03 8.90 -7.04
N VAL A 28 4.84 9.98 -6.31
CA VAL A 28 3.69 10.87 -6.52
C VAL A 28 4.19 12.20 -7.07
N GLY A 29 3.47 12.73 -8.04
CA GLY A 29 3.79 14.01 -8.63
C GLY A 29 5.08 13.95 -9.41
N ARG A 30 5.97 14.90 -9.17
CA ARG A 30 7.19 15.03 -9.94
C ARG A 30 8.41 14.38 -9.30
N GLY A 31 8.18 13.35 -8.52
CA GLY A 31 9.26 12.55 -8.00
C GLY A 31 9.92 13.08 -6.74
N GLU A 32 9.23 13.91 -6.03
CA GLU A 32 9.79 14.50 -4.82
C GLU A 32 9.58 13.66 -3.58
N GLU A 33 8.54 12.83 -3.56
CA GLU A 33 8.22 12.01 -2.40
C GLU A 33 7.75 10.64 -2.83
N LEU A 34 8.10 9.65 -2.01
CA LEU A 34 7.58 8.31 -2.17
C LEU A 34 6.53 8.07 -1.10
N SER A 35 5.35 7.63 -1.51
CA SER A 35 4.34 7.16 -0.58
C SER A 35 4.53 5.66 -0.41
N ASP A 36 4.23 5.16 0.79
CA ASP A 36 4.44 3.75 1.07
C ASP A 36 3.56 2.85 0.22
N TYR A 37 2.31 3.26 -0.02
CA TYR A 37 1.33 2.39 -0.67
C TYR A 37 0.46 3.10 -1.69
N LEU A 38 0.02 2.32 -2.66
CA LEU A 38 -1.11 2.66 -3.52
C LEU A 38 -2.20 1.64 -3.24
N GLY A 39 -3.43 2.11 -3.00
CA GLY A 39 -4.55 1.23 -2.72
C GLY A 39 -5.76 1.56 -3.55
N CYS A 40 -6.64 0.59 -3.72
CA CYS A 40 -7.95 0.81 -4.33
C CYS A 40 -9.05 0.39 -3.36
N LEU A 41 -10.26 0.78 -3.69
CA LEU A 41 -11.41 0.50 -2.85
C LEU A 41 -11.69 -1.00 -2.79
N TYR A 42 -12.01 -1.49 -1.61
CA TYR A 42 -12.45 -2.85 -1.42
C TYR A 42 -13.93 -2.81 -1.01
N PRO A 43 -14.81 -3.63 -1.59
CA PRO A 43 -14.54 -4.75 -2.50
C PRO A 43 -14.59 -4.39 -3.99
N GLU A 44 -14.70 -3.13 -4.34
CA GLU A 44 -14.87 -2.72 -5.73
C GLU A 44 -13.68 -3.05 -6.62
N GLY A 45 -12.47 -2.93 -6.08
CA GLY A 45 -11.26 -3.15 -6.84
C GLY A 45 -10.82 -1.91 -7.61
N TYR A 46 -9.96 -2.11 -8.58
CA TYR A 46 -9.43 -0.99 -9.36
C TYR A 46 -10.47 -0.49 -10.36
N LEU A 47 -10.89 0.75 -10.19
CA LEU A 47 -11.90 1.38 -11.03
C LEU A 47 -11.33 2.48 -11.92
N GLY A 48 -10.04 2.74 -11.79
CA GLY A 48 -9.37 3.82 -12.52
C GLY A 48 -8.50 4.61 -11.55
N GLU A 49 -7.54 5.35 -12.10
CA GLU A 49 -6.60 6.13 -11.30
C GLU A 49 -7.27 7.08 -10.33
N GLU A 50 -8.37 7.70 -10.76
CA GLU A 50 -9.06 8.70 -9.97
C GLU A 50 -9.70 8.11 -8.71
N TYR A 51 -9.83 6.78 -8.65
CA TYR A 51 -10.39 6.10 -7.48
C TYR A 51 -9.33 5.40 -6.65
N CYS A 52 -8.05 5.67 -6.92
CA CYS A 52 -6.95 5.12 -6.15
C CYS A 52 -6.48 6.12 -5.11
N TYR A 53 -5.87 5.63 -4.05
CA TYR A 53 -5.38 6.45 -2.95
C TYR A 53 -3.95 6.10 -2.63
N VAL A 54 -3.12 7.11 -2.39
CA VAL A 54 -1.77 6.89 -1.87
C VAL A 54 -1.77 7.19 -0.39
N PHE A 55 -1.05 6.39 0.38
CA PHE A 55 -1.00 6.57 1.83
C PHE A 55 0.26 5.91 2.38
N ASN A 56 0.55 6.22 3.63
CA ASN A 56 1.74 5.72 4.31
C ASN A 56 1.35 4.80 5.46
N ASN A 57 2.33 4.05 5.98
CA ASN A 57 2.11 3.20 7.14
C ASN A 57 1.47 3.97 8.29
N SER A 58 1.91 5.21 8.50
CA SER A 58 1.39 6.03 9.59
C SER A 58 -0.09 6.38 9.44
N ASP A 59 -0.64 6.25 8.24
CA ASP A 59 -2.05 6.56 7.99
C ASP A 59 -2.96 5.38 8.27
N ILE A 60 -2.41 4.19 8.48
CA ILE A 60 -3.19 2.97 8.68
C ILE A 60 -3.67 2.89 10.12
N ASP A 61 -4.98 2.72 10.29
CA ASP A 61 -5.58 2.50 11.60
C ASP A 61 -5.72 1.02 11.93
N GLN A 62 -6.16 0.23 10.95
CA GLN A 62 -6.37 -1.21 11.14
C GLN A 62 -5.89 -1.99 9.94
N ILE A 63 -5.28 -3.14 10.22
CA ILE A 63 -4.95 -4.12 9.18
C ILE A 63 -6.00 -5.22 9.28
N ILE A 64 -6.86 -5.30 8.26
CA ILE A 64 -7.96 -6.28 8.26
C ILE A 64 -7.45 -7.64 7.79
N PHE A 65 -6.59 -7.63 6.78
CA PHE A 65 -6.06 -8.85 6.19
C PHE A 65 -4.66 -8.59 5.68
N LYS A 66 -3.72 -9.47 6.02
CA LYS A 66 -2.35 -9.36 5.52
C LYS A 66 -2.21 -10.22 4.28
N GLY A 67 -1.71 -9.65 3.19
CA GLY A 67 -1.58 -10.34 1.92
C GLY A 67 -0.53 -11.44 1.94
N PHE A 68 -0.41 -12.12 0.82
CA PHE A 68 0.52 -13.24 0.67
C PHE A 68 1.97 -12.77 0.74
N GLU A 69 2.80 -13.49 1.48
CA GLU A 69 4.25 -13.26 1.51
C GLU A 69 4.99 -14.58 1.41
N ASP A 70 6.11 -14.53 0.71
CA ASP A 70 7.02 -15.66 0.58
C ASP A 70 8.45 -15.13 0.53
N LEU A 71 9.40 -15.98 0.21
CA LEU A 71 10.80 -15.56 0.14
C LEU A 71 11.06 -14.54 -0.96
N GLU A 72 10.33 -14.65 -2.06
CA GLU A 72 10.44 -13.70 -3.16
C GLU A 72 9.99 -12.30 -2.72
N GLU A 73 8.88 -12.23 -2.01
CA GLU A 73 8.37 -10.97 -1.46
C GLU A 73 9.38 -10.36 -0.50
N LYS A 74 9.96 -11.16 0.37
CA LYS A 74 10.93 -10.66 1.35
C LYS A 74 12.18 -10.10 0.68
N ALA A 75 12.64 -10.76 -0.38
CA ALA A 75 13.78 -10.28 -1.14
C ALA A 75 13.47 -8.94 -1.83
N PHE A 76 12.26 -8.81 -2.37
CA PHE A 76 11.83 -7.59 -3.02
C PHE A 76 11.74 -6.42 -2.02
N ILE A 77 11.19 -6.66 -0.85
CA ILE A 77 11.10 -5.62 0.20
C ILE A 77 12.47 -5.15 0.62
N LYS A 78 13.42 -6.08 0.76
CA LYS A 78 14.78 -5.71 1.09
C LYS A 78 15.40 -4.81 0.01
N ALA A 79 15.16 -5.15 -1.26
CA ALA A 79 15.68 -4.38 -2.38
C ALA A 79 15.07 -2.97 -2.41
N ILE A 80 13.77 -2.84 -2.15
CA ILE A 80 13.10 -1.55 -2.09
C ILE A 80 13.68 -0.69 -0.97
N ASN A 81 13.88 -1.28 0.20
CA ASN A 81 14.41 -0.55 1.35
C ASN A 81 15.84 -0.08 1.12
N ASP A 82 16.61 -0.83 0.36
CA ASP A 82 17.99 -0.46 0.05
C ASP A 82 18.08 0.71 -0.94
N ILE A 83 17.04 0.96 -1.71
CA ILE A 83 17.00 2.06 -2.68
C ILE A 83 16.90 3.42 -1.98
N GLU A 84 16.27 3.45 -0.85
CA GLU A 84 16.13 4.65 -0.06
C GLU A 84 17.39 4.90 0.75
#